data_0e6739f756f575bdb1a3529539132efc
#
_entry.id   0e6739f756f575bdb1a3529539132efc
#
_cell.length_a   1.000
_cell.length_b   1.000
_cell.length_c   1.000
_cell.angle_alpha   90.00
_cell.angle_beta   90.00
_cell.angle_gamma   90.00
#
_symmetry.space_group_name_H-M   'P 1'
#
loop_
_entity.id
_entity.type
_entity.pdbx_description
1 polymer ?
#
loop_
_entity_poly.entity_id
_entity_poly.type
_entity_poly.pdbx_seq_one_letter_code
_entity_poly.pdbx_strand_id
1 'polypeptide(L)'
;MKRIILAFILCSLTFMVQAQEITESEKATLEQRVKEQIDDFISYLPEIAGKSGKPYKEKVLAQKYIKSALELFIGKGDQYPYIDQNGNKRLHEAVKMQTTSRGVPNRPKLMKRYLPSLMNLPYQKVEVDKCSAVRINKHLYKISEGRYAATAVYLQAFRAWRDGRLIIDDKDAKQVTVYVDKKVIETPNGSKTFWEIQLGDIRITSDWGE
;
A
#
# COMPACT_ATOMS: atom_id res chain seq x y z
N MET A 1 -50.10 35.58 45.63
CA MET A 1 -49.76 35.27 44.23
C MET A 1 -48.36 34.73 44.22
N LYS A 2 -48.19 33.38 44.13
CA LYS A 2 -46.89 32.69 44.11
C LYS A 2 -46.48 32.54 42.66
N ARG A 3 -45.36 33.13 42.25
CA ARG A 3 -44.76 32.93 40.93
C ARG A 3 -43.86 31.72 41.03
N ILE A 4 -44.26 30.65 40.33
CA ILE A 4 -43.45 29.45 40.16
C ILE A 4 -42.53 29.72 38.94
N ILE A 5 -41.22 29.83 39.24
CA ILE A 5 -40.20 29.89 38.20
C ILE A 5 -39.84 28.45 37.85
N LEU A 6 -40.28 28.02 36.68
CA LEU A 6 -39.94 26.72 36.09
C LEU A 6 -38.55 26.83 35.45
N ALA A 7 -37.52 26.39 36.11
CA ALA A 7 -36.16 26.28 35.53
C ALA A 7 -36.14 25.09 34.59
N PHE A 8 -36.14 25.34 33.29
CA PHE A 8 -35.83 24.37 32.26
C PHE A 8 -34.32 24.11 32.29
N ILE A 9 -33.90 23.01 32.93
CA ILE A 9 -32.54 22.47 32.78
C ILE A 9 -32.51 21.78 31.41
N LEU A 10 -31.99 22.50 30.43
CA LEU A 10 -31.66 21.96 29.09
C LEU A 10 -30.43 21.09 29.26
N CYS A 11 -30.64 19.79 29.51
CA CYS A 11 -29.59 18.78 29.52
C CYS A 11 -29.13 18.61 28.05
N SER A 12 -28.17 19.43 27.64
CA SER A 12 -27.45 19.23 26.36
C SER A 12 -26.63 17.97 26.50
N LEU A 13 -27.19 16.83 26.10
CA LEU A 13 -26.47 15.61 25.81
C LEU A 13 -25.55 15.91 24.61
N THR A 14 -24.36 16.44 24.91
CA THR A 14 -23.24 16.38 23.96
C THR A 14 -22.89 14.92 23.80
N PHE A 15 -23.41 14.29 22.75
CA PHE A 15 -22.86 13.05 22.25
C PHE A 15 -21.41 13.36 21.83
N MET A 16 -20.49 13.15 22.75
CA MET A 16 -19.09 12.98 22.38
C MET A 16 -19.06 11.74 21.50
N VAL A 17 -19.05 11.94 20.20
CA VAL A 17 -18.61 10.93 19.24
C VAL A 17 -17.13 10.71 19.57
N GLN A 18 -16.87 9.84 20.53
CA GLN A 18 -15.52 9.33 20.74
C GLN A 18 -15.12 8.68 19.42
N ALA A 19 -14.17 9.30 18.75
CA ALA A 19 -13.54 8.70 17.60
C ALA A 19 -12.98 7.35 18.04
N GLN A 20 -13.66 6.29 17.65
CA GLN A 20 -13.36 4.93 18.07
C GLN A 20 -11.97 4.58 17.53
N GLU A 21 -10.98 4.52 18.43
CA GLU A 21 -9.65 4.04 18.08
C GLU A 21 -9.72 2.56 17.70
N ILE A 22 -8.81 2.13 16.82
CA ILE A 22 -8.71 0.71 16.43
C ILE A 22 -8.41 -0.11 17.67
N THR A 23 -9.24 -1.11 17.95
CA THR A 23 -9.01 -2.08 19.01
C THR A 23 -7.83 -3.01 18.64
N GLU A 24 -7.18 -3.64 19.61
CA GLU A 24 -6.07 -4.57 19.33
C GLU A 24 -6.50 -5.75 18.44
N SER A 25 -7.75 -6.22 18.57
CA SER A 25 -8.30 -7.27 17.70
C SER A 25 -8.49 -6.79 16.25
N GLU A 26 -9.01 -5.56 16.07
CA GLU A 26 -9.13 -4.95 14.75
C GLU A 26 -7.76 -4.70 14.13
N LYS A 27 -6.78 -4.25 14.94
CA LYS A 27 -5.41 -4.02 14.51
C LYS A 27 -4.77 -5.30 13.97
N ALA A 28 -4.88 -6.42 14.68
CA ALA A 28 -4.38 -7.70 14.23
C ALA A 28 -5.03 -8.14 12.89
N THR A 29 -6.35 -7.94 12.77
CA THR A 29 -7.10 -8.24 11.53
C THR A 29 -6.64 -7.36 10.37
N LEU A 30 -6.44 -6.07 10.62
CA LEU A 30 -5.96 -5.13 9.60
C LEU A 30 -4.53 -5.45 9.17
N GLU A 31 -3.64 -5.79 10.10
CA GLU A 31 -2.27 -6.19 9.79
C GLU A 31 -2.21 -7.49 8.98
N GLN A 32 -3.13 -8.42 9.20
CA GLN A 32 -3.25 -9.60 8.35
C GLN A 32 -3.69 -9.22 6.92
N ARG A 33 -4.69 -8.35 6.78
CA ARG A 33 -5.11 -7.83 5.46
C ARG A 33 -4.01 -7.02 4.76
N VAL A 34 -3.16 -6.32 5.52
CA VAL A 34 -1.96 -5.65 4.98
C VAL A 34 -1.02 -6.66 4.32
N LYS A 35 -0.76 -7.79 4.99
CA LYS A 35 0.09 -8.85 4.41
C LYS A 35 -0.51 -9.42 3.13
N GLU A 36 -1.81 -9.69 3.12
CA GLU A 36 -2.54 -10.19 1.95
C GLU A 36 -2.46 -9.22 0.77
N GLN A 37 -2.65 -7.91 1.01
CA GLN A 37 -2.56 -6.91 -0.05
C GLN A 37 -1.14 -6.77 -0.62
N ILE A 38 -0.10 -6.92 0.20
CA ILE A 38 1.29 -6.97 -0.27
C ILE A 38 1.53 -8.25 -1.08
N ASP A 39 0.99 -9.38 -0.65
CA ASP A 39 1.07 -10.65 -1.39
C ASP A 39 0.37 -10.56 -2.75
N ASP A 40 -0.79 -9.90 -2.83
CA ASP A 40 -1.49 -9.62 -4.08
C ASP A 40 -0.61 -8.79 -5.02
N PHE A 41 0.00 -7.71 -4.53
CA PHE A 41 0.93 -6.91 -5.32
C PHE A 41 2.10 -7.75 -5.86
N ILE A 42 2.74 -8.54 -5.01
CA ILE A 42 3.88 -9.38 -5.39
C ILE A 42 3.46 -10.40 -6.45
N SER A 43 2.25 -10.95 -6.36
CA SER A 43 1.72 -11.93 -7.31
C SER A 43 1.56 -11.38 -8.73
N TYR A 44 1.36 -10.07 -8.89
CA TYR A 44 1.27 -9.43 -10.19
C TYR A 44 2.64 -9.22 -10.87
N LEU A 45 3.73 -9.17 -10.12
CA LEU A 45 5.04 -8.85 -10.68
C LEU A 45 5.54 -9.86 -11.72
N PRO A 46 5.44 -11.20 -11.51
CA PRO A 46 5.79 -12.18 -12.54
C PRO A 46 4.93 -12.08 -13.79
N GLU A 47 3.64 -11.73 -13.64
CA GLU A 47 2.71 -11.58 -14.75
C GLU A 47 3.01 -10.33 -15.60
N ILE A 48 3.62 -9.32 -14.99
CA ILE A 48 4.02 -8.08 -15.67
C ILE A 48 5.41 -8.22 -16.30
N ALA A 49 6.37 -8.89 -15.65
CA ALA A 49 7.78 -8.84 -15.97
C ALA A 49 8.13 -9.45 -17.34
N GLY A 50 9.03 -8.79 -18.07
CA GLY A 50 9.69 -9.35 -19.26
C GLY A 50 8.77 -9.73 -20.42
N LYS A 51 7.77 -8.90 -20.73
CA LYS A 51 6.81 -9.15 -21.83
C LYS A 51 7.18 -8.46 -23.15
N SER A 52 8.36 -7.80 -23.25
CA SER A 52 8.73 -7.03 -24.44
C SER A 52 8.77 -7.85 -25.74
N GLY A 53 9.31 -9.07 -25.67
CA GLY A 53 9.39 -10.03 -26.80
C GLY A 53 8.18 -10.94 -26.96
N LYS A 54 7.11 -10.78 -26.17
CA LYS A 54 5.97 -11.69 -26.12
C LYS A 54 4.86 -11.28 -27.11
N PRO A 55 3.95 -12.23 -27.48
CA PRO A 55 2.79 -11.94 -28.31
C PRO A 55 1.92 -10.82 -27.75
N TYR A 56 1.19 -10.13 -28.64
CA TYR A 56 0.31 -9.01 -28.28
C TYR A 56 -0.67 -9.34 -27.14
N LYS A 57 -1.26 -10.54 -27.16
CA LYS A 57 -2.20 -10.99 -26.12
C LYS A 57 -1.57 -10.99 -24.71
N GLU A 58 -0.32 -11.43 -24.57
CA GLU A 58 0.40 -11.43 -23.29
C GLU A 58 0.71 -10.00 -22.84
N LYS A 59 1.06 -9.09 -23.75
CA LYS A 59 1.27 -7.67 -23.43
C LYS A 59 0.00 -6.99 -22.94
N VAL A 60 -1.14 -7.28 -23.57
CA VAL A 60 -2.46 -6.76 -23.13
C VAL A 60 -2.81 -7.27 -21.73
N LEU A 61 -2.53 -8.56 -21.46
CA LEU A 61 -2.76 -9.14 -20.14
C LEU A 61 -1.85 -8.46 -19.09
N ALA A 62 -0.56 -8.29 -19.37
CA ALA A 62 0.36 -7.59 -18.47
C ALA A 62 -0.09 -6.15 -18.18
N GLN A 63 -0.63 -5.43 -19.17
CA GLN A 63 -1.21 -4.09 -18.95
C GLN A 63 -2.42 -4.11 -17.98
N LYS A 64 -3.24 -5.16 -18.02
CA LYS A 64 -4.33 -5.34 -17.03
C LYS A 64 -3.76 -5.55 -15.63
N TYR A 65 -2.72 -6.38 -15.48
CA TYR A 65 -2.05 -6.58 -14.20
C TYR A 65 -1.38 -5.29 -13.69
N ILE A 66 -0.77 -4.47 -14.56
CA ILE A 66 -0.26 -3.14 -14.18
C ILE A 66 -1.39 -2.28 -13.59
N LYS A 67 -2.54 -2.24 -14.25
CA LYS A 67 -3.70 -1.49 -13.75
C LYS A 67 -4.15 -2.01 -12.38
N SER A 68 -4.33 -3.33 -12.24
CA SER A 68 -4.72 -3.95 -10.97
C SER A 68 -3.70 -3.69 -9.86
N ALA A 69 -2.40 -3.79 -10.16
CA ALA A 69 -1.34 -3.47 -9.22
C ALA A 69 -1.42 -2.01 -8.74
N LEU A 70 -1.65 -1.05 -9.65
CA LEU A 70 -1.76 0.37 -9.30
C LEU A 70 -2.96 0.67 -8.39
N GLU A 71 -4.07 -0.07 -8.52
CA GLU A 71 -5.25 0.09 -7.64
C GLU A 71 -4.93 -0.22 -6.16
N LEU A 72 -3.89 -0.99 -5.87
CA LEU A 72 -3.46 -1.30 -4.50
C LEU A 72 -2.72 -0.14 -3.83
N PHE A 73 -2.25 0.85 -4.60
CA PHE A 73 -1.43 1.95 -4.10
C PHE A 73 -2.24 3.22 -3.83
N ILE A 74 -1.82 3.97 -2.81
CA ILE A 74 -2.40 5.28 -2.50
C ILE A 74 -2.36 6.18 -3.74
N GLY A 75 -3.48 6.85 -4.03
CA GLY A 75 -3.63 7.67 -5.23
C GLY A 75 -3.43 6.89 -6.54
N LYS A 76 -3.53 5.55 -6.52
CA LYS A 76 -3.21 4.68 -7.67
C LYS A 76 -1.81 4.95 -8.24
N GLY A 77 -0.88 5.22 -7.34
CA GLY A 77 0.51 5.56 -7.63
C GLY A 77 0.78 7.02 -8.00
N ASP A 78 -0.25 7.88 -8.07
CA ASP A 78 -0.13 9.33 -8.28
C ASP A 78 -0.09 10.10 -6.96
N GLN A 79 0.06 11.41 -7.09
CA GLN A 79 -0.14 12.33 -5.97
C GLN A 79 -1.57 12.19 -5.43
N TYR A 80 -1.68 12.20 -4.09
CA TYR A 80 -2.94 11.99 -3.42
C TYR A 80 -3.19 13.09 -2.37
N PRO A 81 -4.32 13.84 -2.45
CA PRO A 81 -4.67 14.84 -1.46
C PRO A 81 -5.11 14.18 -0.16
N TYR A 82 -4.64 14.69 0.97
CA TYR A 82 -5.07 14.28 2.31
C TYR A 82 -5.15 15.48 3.25
N ILE A 83 -5.81 15.30 4.39
CA ILE A 83 -5.87 16.30 5.47
C ILE A 83 -4.89 15.88 6.56
N ASP A 84 -3.98 16.79 6.94
CA ASP A 84 -3.01 16.54 8.01
C ASP A 84 -3.65 16.67 9.42
N GLN A 85 -2.85 16.41 10.47
CA GLN A 85 -3.30 16.49 11.87
C GLN A 85 -3.83 17.88 12.28
N ASN A 86 -3.44 18.93 11.56
CA ASN A 86 -3.81 20.30 11.82
C ASN A 86 -5.02 20.74 10.96
N GLY A 87 -5.66 19.83 10.22
CA GLY A 87 -6.76 20.12 9.33
C GLY A 87 -6.36 20.75 7.98
N ASN A 88 -5.06 20.87 7.67
CA ASN A 88 -4.60 21.45 6.42
C ASN A 88 -4.65 20.43 5.29
N LYS A 89 -5.06 20.89 4.11
CA LYS A 89 -4.94 20.10 2.88
C LYS A 89 -3.48 19.96 2.50
N ARG A 90 -3.01 18.73 2.37
CA ARG A 90 -1.67 18.35 1.94
C ARG A 90 -1.76 17.45 0.71
N LEU A 91 -0.64 17.34 0.02
CA LEU A 91 -0.51 16.46 -1.12
C LEU A 91 0.53 15.38 -0.80
N HIS A 92 0.11 14.13 -0.76
CA HIS A 92 1.03 13.00 -0.67
C HIS A 92 1.79 12.89 -1.99
N GLU A 93 3.09 12.65 -1.93
CA GLU A 93 3.88 12.42 -3.14
C GLU A 93 3.43 11.15 -3.87
N ALA A 94 3.64 11.14 -5.18
CA ALA A 94 3.41 9.93 -5.99
C ALA A 94 4.31 8.78 -5.51
N VAL A 95 3.72 7.59 -5.45
CA VAL A 95 4.37 6.39 -4.91
C VAL A 95 5.62 6.00 -5.71
N LYS A 96 6.66 5.62 -5.00
CA LYS A 96 7.96 5.25 -5.55
C LYS A 96 8.32 3.80 -5.24
N MET A 97 9.00 3.15 -6.18
CA MET A 97 9.61 1.84 -6.05
C MET A 97 11.12 1.95 -6.14
N GLN A 98 11.84 1.40 -5.19
CA GLN A 98 13.29 1.24 -5.23
C GLN A 98 13.65 -0.21 -5.55
N THR A 99 14.64 -0.39 -6.43
CA THR A 99 15.20 -1.67 -6.82
C THR A 99 16.71 -1.65 -6.62
N THR A 100 17.35 -2.80 -6.68
CA THR A 100 18.80 -2.89 -6.77
C THR A 100 19.25 -3.15 -8.21
N SER A 101 20.52 -2.98 -8.41
CA SER A 101 21.24 -3.49 -9.57
C SER A 101 22.58 -4.00 -9.07
N ARG A 102 22.84 -5.30 -9.21
CA ARG A 102 24.02 -5.98 -8.66
C ARG A 102 24.25 -5.66 -7.18
N GLY A 103 23.20 -5.77 -6.37
CA GLY A 103 23.24 -5.50 -4.94
C GLY A 103 23.34 -4.03 -4.52
N VAL A 104 23.35 -3.08 -5.48
CA VAL A 104 23.40 -1.63 -5.17
C VAL A 104 22.02 -1.01 -5.35
N PRO A 105 21.46 -0.32 -4.32
CA PRO A 105 20.19 0.37 -4.44
C PRO A 105 20.19 1.46 -5.52
N ASN A 106 19.21 1.38 -6.42
CA ASN A 106 18.99 2.40 -7.44
C ASN A 106 18.24 3.61 -6.88
N ARG A 107 18.22 4.71 -7.63
CA ARG A 107 17.31 5.82 -7.34
C ARG A 107 15.85 5.35 -7.45
N PRO A 108 14.99 5.71 -6.49
CA PRO A 108 13.58 5.35 -6.54
C PRO A 108 12.91 5.87 -7.81
N LYS A 109 12.09 5.05 -8.46
CA LYS A 109 11.28 5.40 -9.63
C LYS A 109 9.82 5.51 -9.22
N LEU A 110 9.07 6.39 -9.86
CA LEU A 110 7.62 6.43 -9.70
C LEU A 110 7.02 5.07 -10.06
N MET A 111 6.09 4.55 -9.24
CA MET A 111 5.46 3.24 -9.46
C MET A 111 4.82 3.14 -10.85
N LYS A 112 4.15 4.19 -11.31
CA LYS A 112 3.59 4.28 -12.66
C LYS A 112 4.61 4.20 -13.80
N ARG A 113 5.89 4.45 -13.53
CA ARG A 113 6.98 4.27 -14.49
C ARG A 113 7.70 2.94 -14.30
N TYR A 114 7.76 2.47 -13.06
CA TYR A 114 8.41 1.21 -12.73
C TYR A 114 7.71 0.01 -13.37
N LEU A 115 6.39 -0.13 -13.20
CA LEU A 115 5.64 -1.28 -13.70
C LEU A 115 5.69 -1.41 -15.23
N PRO A 116 5.48 -0.36 -16.05
CA PRO A 116 5.72 -0.44 -17.50
C PRO A 116 7.18 -0.74 -17.87
N SER A 117 8.16 -0.23 -17.10
CA SER A 117 9.57 -0.56 -17.32
C SER A 117 9.86 -2.03 -17.06
N LEU A 118 9.26 -2.61 -16.01
CA LEU A 118 9.35 -4.04 -15.69
C LEU A 118 8.76 -4.90 -16.82
N MET A 119 7.62 -4.49 -17.38
CA MET A 119 7.00 -5.17 -18.53
C MET A 119 7.92 -5.16 -19.75
N ASN A 120 8.62 -4.05 -19.99
CA ASN A 120 9.43 -3.83 -21.18
C ASN A 120 10.91 -4.21 -21.02
N LEU A 121 11.27 -5.01 -20.01
CA LEU A 121 12.65 -5.48 -19.83
C LEU A 121 13.12 -6.28 -21.05
N PRO A 122 14.35 -6.03 -21.57
CA PRO A 122 14.86 -6.65 -22.79
C PRO A 122 15.51 -8.02 -22.53
N TYR A 123 14.87 -8.82 -21.70
CA TYR A 123 15.36 -10.16 -21.34
C TYR A 123 14.45 -11.24 -21.92
N GLN A 124 15.05 -12.38 -22.30
CA GLN A 124 14.30 -13.53 -22.83
C GLN A 124 13.39 -14.17 -21.77
N LYS A 125 13.88 -14.17 -20.52
CA LYS A 125 13.15 -14.68 -19.36
C LYS A 125 13.42 -13.78 -18.17
N VAL A 126 12.38 -13.48 -17.42
CA VAL A 126 12.44 -12.76 -16.13
C VAL A 126 11.64 -13.54 -15.12
N GLU A 127 12.19 -13.72 -13.95
CA GLU A 127 11.52 -14.27 -12.76
C GLU A 127 11.56 -13.24 -11.65
N VAL A 128 10.43 -13.11 -10.97
CA VAL A 128 10.27 -12.27 -9.77
C VAL A 128 9.59 -13.13 -8.72
N ASP A 129 10.33 -13.52 -7.69
CA ASP A 129 9.84 -14.46 -6.69
C ASP A 129 9.82 -13.84 -5.30
N LYS A 130 8.76 -14.12 -4.55
CA LYS A 130 8.73 -13.88 -3.11
C LYS A 130 9.52 -14.98 -2.41
N CYS A 131 10.57 -14.60 -1.67
CA CYS A 131 11.47 -15.53 -0.97
C CYS A 131 11.18 -15.66 0.52
N SER A 132 10.19 -14.93 1.06
CA SER A 132 9.81 -15.00 2.48
C SER A 132 8.35 -14.66 2.68
N ALA A 133 7.81 -14.99 3.87
CA ALA A 133 6.54 -14.40 4.31
C ALA A 133 6.67 -12.87 4.46
N VAL A 134 5.55 -12.16 4.31
CA VAL A 134 5.47 -10.73 4.66
C VAL A 134 5.40 -10.60 6.17
N ARG A 135 6.26 -9.77 6.74
CA ARG A 135 6.29 -9.47 8.19
C ARG A 135 5.99 -7.99 8.43
N ILE A 136 5.19 -7.69 9.43
CA ILE A 136 5.02 -6.33 9.93
C ILE A 136 6.25 -6.02 10.80
N ASN A 137 7.07 -5.04 10.39
CA ASN A 137 8.23 -4.60 11.17
C ASN A 137 7.93 -3.31 11.97
N LYS A 138 6.90 -2.56 11.58
CA LYS A 138 6.33 -1.50 12.39
C LYS A 138 4.81 -1.65 12.38
N HIS A 139 4.25 -1.95 13.54
CA HIS A 139 2.82 -2.12 13.74
C HIS A 139 2.03 -0.85 13.43
N LEU A 140 0.72 -1.02 13.21
CA LEU A 140 -0.18 0.10 12.96
C LEU A 140 -0.06 1.17 14.06
N TYR A 141 0.23 2.38 13.65
CA TYR A 141 0.28 3.57 14.50
C TYR A 141 -0.55 4.70 13.89
N LYS A 142 -1.19 5.49 14.74
CA LYS A 142 -2.05 6.60 14.33
C LYS A 142 -1.22 7.74 13.74
N ILE A 143 -1.57 8.22 12.56
CA ILE A 143 -0.99 9.40 11.90
C ILE A 143 -1.89 10.62 12.14
N SER A 144 -3.19 10.43 11.96
CA SER A 144 -4.22 11.45 12.18
C SER A 144 -5.54 10.76 12.50
N GLU A 145 -6.59 11.52 12.73
CA GLU A 145 -7.91 10.98 12.98
C GLU A 145 -8.37 10.10 11.80
N GLY A 146 -8.76 8.85 12.11
CA GLY A 146 -9.18 7.87 11.11
C GLY A 146 -8.09 7.41 10.14
N ARG A 147 -6.80 7.75 10.39
CA ARG A 147 -5.68 7.36 9.52
C ARG A 147 -4.53 6.77 10.31
N TYR A 148 -4.10 5.58 9.87
CA TYR A 148 -2.99 4.83 10.47
C TYR A 148 -1.94 4.51 9.40
N ALA A 149 -0.71 4.24 9.85
CA ALA A 149 0.33 3.67 8.99
C ALA A 149 0.96 2.45 9.65
N ALA A 150 1.56 1.61 8.82
CA ALA A 150 2.41 0.51 9.21
C ALA A 150 3.57 0.40 8.23
N THR A 151 4.57 -0.40 8.57
CA THR A 151 5.54 -0.87 7.60
C THR A 151 5.65 -2.38 7.65
N ALA A 152 5.83 -2.98 6.49
CA ALA A 152 6.03 -4.41 6.35
C ALA A 152 7.28 -4.69 5.52
N VAL A 153 7.89 -5.84 5.72
CA VAL A 153 9.10 -6.27 5.01
C VAL A 153 8.92 -7.66 4.43
N TYR A 154 9.54 -7.89 3.28
CA TYR A 154 9.63 -9.21 2.63
C TYR A 154 10.90 -9.31 1.80
N LEU A 155 11.34 -10.56 1.52
CA LEU A 155 12.44 -10.84 0.61
C LEU A 155 11.90 -11.13 -0.79
N GLN A 156 12.53 -10.52 -1.80
CA GLN A 156 12.22 -10.71 -3.20
C GLN A 156 13.49 -11.07 -3.97
N ALA A 157 13.42 -12.09 -4.81
CA ALA A 157 14.44 -12.38 -5.82
C ALA A 157 14.01 -11.83 -7.17
N PHE A 158 14.99 -11.36 -7.92
CA PHE A 158 14.83 -10.95 -9.31
C PHE A 158 15.91 -11.64 -10.14
N ARG A 159 15.50 -12.47 -11.11
CA ARG A 159 16.40 -13.18 -12.00
C ARG A 159 16.08 -12.88 -13.46
N ALA A 160 17.12 -12.68 -14.26
CA ALA A 160 16.94 -12.41 -15.67
C ALA A 160 17.96 -13.15 -16.54
N TRP A 161 17.50 -13.64 -17.70
CA TRP A 161 18.29 -14.42 -18.64
C TRP A 161 18.37 -13.74 -20.00
N ARG A 162 19.55 -13.83 -20.62
CA ARG A 162 19.82 -13.46 -22.02
C ARG A 162 20.67 -14.57 -22.66
N ASP A 163 20.30 -15.00 -23.87
CA ASP A 163 20.99 -16.05 -24.63
C ASP A 163 21.21 -17.32 -23.79
N GLY A 164 20.17 -17.71 -23.05
CA GLY A 164 20.18 -18.88 -22.17
C GLY A 164 21.02 -18.74 -20.90
N ARG A 165 21.71 -17.61 -20.70
CA ARG A 165 22.57 -17.37 -19.53
C ARG A 165 21.87 -16.50 -18.51
N LEU A 166 21.99 -16.87 -17.21
CA LEU A 166 21.58 -16.03 -16.09
C LEU A 166 22.53 -14.82 -15.99
N ILE A 167 22.00 -13.61 -16.14
CA ILE A 167 22.81 -12.38 -16.14
C ILE A 167 22.47 -11.44 -14.97
N ILE A 168 21.34 -11.66 -14.31
CA ILE A 168 20.96 -10.99 -13.09
C ILE A 168 20.41 -12.04 -12.13
N ASP A 169 20.90 -12.02 -10.89
CA ASP A 169 20.42 -12.81 -9.76
C ASP A 169 20.55 -11.93 -8.51
N ASP A 170 19.58 -11.08 -8.31
CA ASP A 170 19.51 -10.16 -7.18
C ASP A 170 18.46 -10.61 -6.17
N LYS A 171 18.79 -10.53 -4.89
CA LYS A 171 17.86 -10.80 -3.79
C LYS A 171 17.88 -9.64 -2.80
N ASP A 172 16.72 -9.01 -2.62
CA ASP A 172 16.57 -7.80 -1.83
C ASP A 172 15.54 -7.94 -0.72
N ALA A 173 15.81 -7.31 0.42
CA ALA A 173 14.78 -7.01 1.39
C ALA A 173 14.03 -5.74 0.96
N LYS A 174 12.72 -5.85 0.84
CA LYS A 174 11.81 -4.75 0.50
C LYS A 174 11.04 -4.33 1.74
N GLN A 175 11.01 -3.02 2.00
CA GLN A 175 10.14 -2.43 2.99
C GLN A 175 9.01 -1.68 2.29
N VAL A 176 7.78 -1.98 2.67
CA VAL A 176 6.56 -1.35 2.15
C VAL A 176 5.97 -0.46 3.23
N THR A 177 5.72 0.81 2.91
CA THR A 177 4.87 1.67 3.73
C THR A 177 3.42 1.37 3.40
N VAL A 178 2.56 1.29 4.41
CA VAL A 178 1.14 1.00 4.24
C VAL A 178 0.32 2.04 4.99
N TYR A 179 -0.77 2.48 4.40
CA TYR A 179 -1.77 3.37 4.99
C TYR A 179 -3.09 2.63 5.18
N VAL A 180 -3.75 2.92 6.29
CA VAL A 180 -5.07 2.37 6.63
C VAL A 180 -5.97 3.54 6.98
N ASP A 181 -6.91 3.84 6.09
CA ASP A 181 -7.81 4.98 6.19
C ASP A 181 -9.23 4.52 6.53
N LYS A 182 -9.83 5.16 7.53
CA LYS A 182 -11.26 4.98 7.85
C LYS A 182 -12.10 5.67 6.78
N LYS A 183 -12.97 4.92 6.12
CA LYS A 183 -13.93 5.42 5.13
C LYS A 183 -15.35 5.25 5.65
N VAL A 184 -16.17 6.24 5.36
CA VAL A 184 -17.60 6.20 5.64
C VAL A 184 -18.35 6.28 4.31
N ILE A 185 -19.25 5.35 4.09
CA ILE A 185 -20.15 5.36 2.93
C ILE A 185 -21.56 5.57 3.44
N GLU A 186 -22.21 6.61 2.94
CA GLU A 186 -23.63 6.83 3.15
C GLU A 186 -24.42 5.83 2.30
N THR A 187 -25.33 5.11 2.93
CA THR A 187 -26.24 4.16 2.26
C THR A 187 -27.68 4.53 2.60
N PRO A 188 -28.68 4.09 1.82
CA PRO A 188 -30.10 4.31 2.16
C PRO A 188 -30.50 3.82 3.56
N ASN A 189 -29.75 2.87 4.12
CA ASN A 189 -29.99 2.27 5.44
C ASN A 189 -29.07 2.83 6.54
N GLY A 190 -28.41 3.98 6.31
CA GLY A 190 -27.46 4.62 7.24
C GLY A 190 -26.02 4.55 6.77
N SER A 191 -25.11 5.13 7.55
CA SER A 191 -23.67 5.15 7.25
C SER A 191 -23.01 3.81 7.57
N LYS A 192 -22.16 3.32 6.68
CA LYS A 192 -21.28 2.17 6.91
C LYS A 192 -19.83 2.62 6.98
N THR A 193 -19.12 2.19 8.00
CA THR A 193 -17.69 2.43 8.17
C THR A 193 -16.89 1.20 7.76
N PHE A 194 -15.79 1.42 7.03
CA PHE A 194 -14.81 0.37 6.70
C PHE A 194 -13.40 0.93 6.69
N TRP A 195 -12.41 0.06 6.76
CA TRP A 195 -11.00 0.41 6.66
C TRP A 195 -10.47 0.09 5.27
N GLU A 196 -10.00 1.12 4.57
CA GLU A 196 -9.31 1.01 3.28
C GLU A 196 -7.81 0.87 3.53
N ILE A 197 -7.19 -0.16 2.95
CA ILE A 197 -5.75 -0.38 3.03
C ILE A 197 -5.15 0.02 1.69
N GLN A 198 -4.07 0.81 1.71
CA GLN A 198 -3.38 1.27 0.52
C GLN A 198 -1.87 1.19 0.71
N LEU A 199 -1.17 0.69 -0.29
CA LEU A 199 0.28 0.61 -0.30
C LEU A 199 0.89 1.98 -0.64
N GLY A 200 1.99 2.32 -0.01
CA GLY A 200 2.82 3.48 -0.29
C GLY A 200 4.15 3.10 -0.93
N ASP A 201 5.20 3.86 -0.60
CA ASP A 201 6.55 3.62 -1.12
C ASP A 201 7.07 2.23 -0.79
N ILE A 202 7.78 1.65 -1.74
CA ILE A 202 8.55 0.42 -1.56
C ILE A 202 10.02 0.75 -1.69
N ARG A 203 10.79 0.48 -0.64
CA ARG A 203 12.21 0.80 -0.54
C ARG A 203 13.04 -0.46 -0.27
N ILE A 204 14.32 -0.41 -0.64
CA ILE A 204 15.30 -1.38 -0.17
C ILE A 204 15.60 -1.09 1.29
N THR A 205 15.71 -2.13 2.08
CA THR A 205 16.09 -2.05 3.49
C THR A 205 17.18 -3.06 3.82
N SER A 206 18.07 -2.71 4.73
CA SER A 206 18.97 -3.65 5.41
C SER A 206 18.30 -4.27 6.64
N ASP A 207 17.22 -3.69 7.11
CA ASP A 207 16.46 -4.12 8.29
C ASP A 207 15.51 -5.27 7.92
N TRP A 208 16.14 -6.44 7.69
CA TRP A 208 15.37 -7.67 7.49
C TRP A 208 14.87 -8.21 8.83
N GLY A 209 15.41 -7.73 9.96
CA GLY A 209 15.14 -8.19 11.33
C GLY A 209 15.48 -9.67 11.51
N GLU A 210 16.53 -9.97 12.23
CA GLU A 210 16.82 -11.30 12.78
C GLU A 210 15.69 -11.73 13.73
#